data_82ff2f679a79a1f6ddc97fe98a506485
#
_entry.id   82ff2f679a79a1f6ddc97fe98a506485
#
_cell.length_a   1.000
_cell.length_b   1.000
_cell.length_c   1.000
_cell.angle_alpha   90.00
_cell.angle_beta   90.00
_cell.angle_gamma   90.00
#
_symmetry.space_group_name_H-M   'P 1'
#
loop_
_entity.id
_entity.type
_entity.pdbx_description
1 polymer ?
#
loop_
_entity_poly.entity_id
_entity_poly.type
_entity_poly.pdbx_seq_one_letter_code
_entity_poly.pdbx_strand_id
1 'polypeptide(L)'
;MTLRRGLGGGSTEGVDYLHLIDRSKLHYKRSDVTPIFAEPAAFAALVDDLVAPFREAGVQRVVGTDALGFVVGTALALKLGVGFVPVRKGGKLPVKNERVAFRDYSGAEKAFELRANPWPAGTRVLLTDEWIETGATAAAAVELIERSGGVVAGIVAIAFRKNEKTAPLWAKYHCHGVWPEQV
;
A
#
# COMPACT_ATOMS: atom_id res chain seq x y z
N MET A 1 30.30 -24.65 -9.30
CA MET A 1 30.64 -24.08 -7.96
C MET A 1 29.49 -23.15 -7.55
N THR A 2 28.53 -23.70 -6.80
CA THR A 2 27.22 -23.13 -6.58
C THR A 2 27.22 -22.48 -5.21
N LEU A 3 27.30 -21.14 -5.17
CA LEU A 3 27.15 -20.37 -3.92
C LEU A 3 25.66 -20.17 -3.64
N ARG A 4 25.06 -21.11 -2.88
CA ARG A 4 23.83 -20.85 -2.15
C ARG A 4 24.19 -20.07 -0.87
N ARG A 5 24.08 -18.76 -0.88
CA ARG A 5 23.95 -17.98 0.37
C ARG A 5 22.51 -18.11 0.81
N GLY A 6 22.26 -18.93 1.82
CA GLY A 6 21.02 -18.93 2.55
C GLY A 6 20.82 -17.55 3.18
N LEU A 7 19.75 -16.86 2.80
CA LEU A 7 19.23 -15.73 3.57
C LEU A 7 18.73 -16.33 4.89
N GLY A 8 19.49 -16.13 5.95
CA GLY A 8 19.12 -16.53 7.30
C GLY A 8 17.79 -15.84 7.65
N GLY A 9 16.75 -16.63 7.84
CA GLY A 9 15.49 -16.18 8.42
C GLY A 9 15.70 -15.86 9.90
N GLY A 10 16.20 -14.68 10.21
CA GLY A 10 16.09 -14.12 11.55
C GLY A 10 14.60 -13.84 11.79
N SER A 11 14.05 -14.26 12.93
CA SER A 11 12.70 -13.90 13.33
C SER A 11 12.63 -12.37 13.42
N THR A 12 11.65 -11.77 12.76
CA THR A 12 11.39 -10.32 12.82
C THR A 12 10.55 -9.96 14.04
N GLU A 13 10.21 -10.95 14.87
CA GLU A 13 9.46 -10.75 16.12
C GLU A 13 10.22 -9.83 17.07
N GLY A 14 9.58 -8.72 17.44
CA GLY A 14 10.10 -7.76 18.41
C GLY A 14 10.98 -6.64 17.85
N VAL A 15 11.15 -6.50 16.54
CA VAL A 15 11.85 -5.36 15.94
C VAL A 15 10.95 -4.12 16.02
N ASP A 16 11.30 -3.17 16.89
CA ASP A 16 10.64 -1.86 16.90
C ASP A 16 11.20 -1.00 15.76
N TYR A 17 10.42 -0.82 14.70
CA TYR A 17 10.75 0.02 13.55
C TYR A 17 10.03 1.37 13.56
N LEU A 18 9.02 1.55 14.43
CA LEU A 18 8.22 2.77 14.45
C LEU A 18 9.00 3.97 14.98
N HIS A 19 10.07 3.75 15.76
CA HIS A 19 10.96 4.80 16.22
C HIS A 19 11.77 5.45 15.08
N LEU A 20 11.93 4.76 13.94
CA LEU A 20 12.65 5.29 12.77
C LEU A 20 11.82 6.32 11.99
N ILE A 21 10.52 6.44 12.27
CA ILE A 21 9.68 7.42 11.58
C ILE A 21 10.11 8.82 11.97
N ASP A 22 10.57 9.61 10.99
CA ASP A 22 10.92 11.01 11.23
C ASP A 22 9.67 11.86 11.42
N ARG A 23 9.49 12.37 12.63
CA ARG A 23 8.33 13.17 13.05
C ARG A 23 8.61 14.67 13.04
N SER A 24 9.71 15.13 12.46
CA SER A 24 10.10 16.55 12.43
C SER A 24 9.09 17.44 11.72
N LYS A 25 8.40 16.93 10.69
CA LYS A 25 7.35 17.64 9.92
C LYS A 25 7.81 19.01 9.38
N LEU A 26 9.11 19.13 9.05
CA LEU A 26 9.76 20.42 8.73
C LEU A 26 9.11 21.16 7.54
N HIS A 27 8.67 20.45 6.50
CA HIS A 27 8.13 21.05 5.28
C HIS A 27 6.69 20.64 4.96
N TYR A 28 6.23 19.52 5.54
CA TYR A 28 4.89 18.97 5.33
C TYR A 28 4.30 18.52 6.65
N LYS A 29 2.97 18.53 6.76
CA LYS A 29 2.27 18.04 7.96
C LYS A 29 2.32 16.51 8.12
N ARG A 30 3.21 15.83 7.40
CA ARG A 30 3.38 14.37 7.43
C ARG A 30 4.77 14.01 7.94
N SER A 31 4.85 12.89 8.62
CA SER A 31 6.11 12.30 9.03
C SER A 31 6.72 11.53 7.85
N ASP A 32 8.04 11.40 7.83
CA ASP A 32 8.75 10.61 6.84
C ASP A 32 8.93 9.17 7.33
N VAL A 33 8.45 8.21 6.55
CA VAL A 33 8.57 6.76 6.83
C VAL A 33 9.76 6.12 6.10
N THR A 34 10.45 6.87 5.23
CA THR A 34 11.53 6.33 4.39
C THR A 34 12.73 5.78 5.16
N PRO A 35 13.08 6.26 6.38
CA PRO A 35 14.14 5.65 7.16
C PRO A 35 13.91 4.17 7.47
N ILE A 36 12.66 3.72 7.58
CA ILE A 36 12.35 2.29 7.78
C ILE A 36 12.84 1.45 6.60
N PHE A 37 12.72 1.97 5.38
CA PHE A 37 13.10 1.25 4.15
C PHE A 37 14.61 1.10 4.01
N ALA A 38 15.39 1.99 4.64
CA ALA A 38 16.85 1.97 4.61
C ALA A 38 17.44 0.89 5.53
N GLU A 39 16.68 0.44 6.54
CA GLU A 39 17.12 -0.54 7.52
C GLU A 39 16.53 -1.93 7.21
N PRO A 40 17.34 -2.91 6.75
CA PRO A 40 16.80 -4.18 6.25
C PRO A 40 15.93 -4.95 7.25
N ALA A 41 16.32 -4.98 8.53
CA ALA A 41 15.55 -5.66 9.57
C ALA A 41 14.23 -4.95 9.88
N ALA A 42 14.24 -3.62 9.92
CA ALA A 42 13.07 -2.79 10.13
C ALA A 42 12.06 -2.94 8.96
N PHE A 43 12.57 -2.90 7.73
CA PHE A 43 11.71 -3.06 6.55
C PHE A 43 11.11 -4.47 6.47
N ALA A 44 11.88 -5.51 6.81
CA ALA A 44 11.36 -6.87 6.86
C ALA A 44 10.26 -7.02 7.92
N ALA A 45 10.45 -6.47 9.14
CA ALA A 45 9.45 -6.49 10.21
C ALA A 45 8.18 -5.73 9.81
N LEU A 46 8.31 -4.53 9.24
CA LEU A 46 7.19 -3.76 8.70
C LEU A 46 6.38 -4.59 7.69
N VAL A 47 7.05 -5.26 6.75
CA VAL A 47 6.40 -6.10 5.73
C VAL A 47 5.65 -7.27 6.37
N ASP A 48 6.24 -7.91 7.39
CA ASP A 48 5.60 -9.01 8.10
C ASP A 48 4.33 -8.55 8.82
N ASP A 49 4.37 -7.42 9.49
CA ASP A 49 3.22 -6.85 10.21
C ASP A 49 2.09 -6.43 9.25
N LEU A 50 2.44 -5.80 8.12
CA LEU A 50 1.47 -5.38 7.11
C LEU A 50 0.79 -6.58 6.42
N VAL A 51 1.51 -7.69 6.22
CA VAL A 51 0.98 -8.89 5.58
C VAL A 51 0.18 -9.77 6.54
N ALA A 52 0.50 -9.75 7.83
CA ALA A 52 -0.04 -10.69 8.81
C ALA A 52 -1.58 -10.87 8.74
N PRO A 53 -2.40 -9.79 8.68
CA PRO A 53 -3.85 -9.94 8.62
C PRO A 53 -4.38 -10.49 7.29
N PHE A 54 -3.54 -10.57 6.26
CA PHE A 54 -3.94 -10.92 4.88
C PHE A 54 -3.37 -12.25 4.39
N ARG A 55 -2.62 -12.98 5.22
CA ARG A 55 -2.01 -14.27 4.83
C ARG A 55 -3.04 -15.28 4.31
N GLU A 56 -4.21 -15.34 4.99
CA GLU A 56 -5.32 -16.25 4.64
C GLU A 56 -6.42 -15.56 3.81
N ALA A 57 -6.20 -14.32 3.37
CA ALA A 57 -7.22 -13.57 2.62
C ALA A 57 -7.31 -13.98 1.13
N GLY A 58 -6.51 -14.92 0.68
CA GLY A 58 -6.50 -15.38 -0.72
C GLY A 58 -6.09 -14.27 -1.71
N VAL A 59 -5.18 -13.38 -1.29
CA VAL A 59 -4.64 -12.31 -2.14
C VAL A 59 -3.93 -12.92 -3.36
N GLN A 60 -4.24 -12.40 -4.54
CA GLN A 60 -3.66 -12.84 -5.81
C GLN A 60 -2.83 -11.75 -6.50
N ARG A 61 -3.07 -10.49 -6.15
CA ARG A 61 -2.29 -9.33 -6.62
C ARG A 61 -2.19 -8.30 -5.51
N VAL A 62 -1.06 -7.59 -5.50
CA VAL A 62 -0.90 -6.38 -4.70
C VAL A 62 -0.92 -5.17 -5.63
N VAL A 63 -1.66 -4.15 -5.26
CA VAL A 63 -1.71 -2.85 -5.94
C VAL A 63 -1.12 -1.81 -5.01
N GLY A 64 -0.19 -1.00 -5.50
CA GLY A 64 0.37 0.14 -4.77
C GLY A 64 0.13 1.45 -5.49
N THR A 65 -0.04 2.54 -4.74
CA THR A 65 -0.21 3.88 -5.29
C THR A 65 1.14 4.60 -5.48
N ASP A 66 1.23 5.46 -6.48
CA ASP A 66 2.43 6.26 -6.80
C ASP A 66 2.63 7.35 -5.72
N ALA A 67 3.78 7.37 -4.99
CA ALA A 67 5.05 6.71 -5.26
C ALA A 67 5.45 5.67 -4.20
N LEU A 68 5.38 5.97 -2.88
CA LEU A 68 5.89 5.10 -1.81
C LEU A 68 5.06 3.82 -1.65
N GLY A 69 3.78 3.85 -2.04
CA GLY A 69 2.97 2.64 -2.15
C GLY A 69 3.57 1.59 -3.08
N PHE A 70 4.45 1.98 -4.03
CA PHE A 70 5.19 1.01 -4.85
C PHE A 70 6.27 0.28 -4.07
N VAL A 71 6.98 0.98 -3.20
CA VAL A 71 8.04 0.39 -2.36
C VAL A 71 7.42 -0.66 -1.44
N VAL A 72 6.39 -0.26 -0.70
CA VAL A 72 5.66 -1.14 0.21
C VAL A 72 5.01 -2.28 -0.57
N GLY A 73 4.26 -1.96 -1.62
CA GLY A 73 3.49 -2.94 -2.41
C GLY A 73 4.35 -4.01 -3.07
N THR A 74 5.53 -3.64 -3.58
CA THR A 74 6.47 -4.61 -4.15
C THR A 74 6.97 -5.58 -3.08
N ALA A 75 7.29 -5.09 -1.89
CA ALA A 75 7.74 -5.92 -0.79
C ALA A 75 6.63 -6.88 -0.30
N LEU A 76 5.38 -6.37 -0.16
CA LEU A 76 4.22 -7.20 0.20
C LEU A 76 3.94 -8.28 -0.86
N ALA A 77 4.02 -7.93 -2.16
CA ALA A 77 3.80 -8.88 -3.25
C ALA A 77 4.83 -10.02 -3.22
N LEU A 78 6.11 -9.70 -3.03
CA LEU A 78 7.17 -10.69 -2.87
C LEU A 78 6.94 -11.57 -1.64
N LYS A 79 6.54 -10.99 -0.51
CA LYS A 79 6.28 -11.73 0.73
C LYS A 79 5.08 -12.68 0.61
N LEU A 80 4.04 -12.27 -0.13
CA LEU A 80 2.85 -13.10 -0.41
C LEU A 80 3.04 -14.06 -1.59
N GLY A 81 4.13 -13.96 -2.34
CA GLY A 81 4.37 -14.79 -3.53
C GLY A 81 3.43 -14.48 -4.70
N VAL A 82 2.96 -13.21 -4.82
CA VAL A 82 2.00 -12.77 -5.86
C VAL A 82 2.55 -11.62 -6.71
N GLY A 83 1.85 -11.27 -7.79
CA GLY A 83 2.26 -10.16 -8.65
C GLY A 83 1.92 -8.79 -8.07
N PHE A 84 2.75 -7.79 -8.40
CA PHE A 84 2.53 -6.37 -8.10
C PHE A 84 2.02 -5.61 -9.34
N VAL A 85 1.03 -4.73 -9.16
CA VAL A 85 0.49 -3.87 -10.21
C VAL A 85 0.45 -2.42 -9.71
N PRO A 86 1.13 -1.48 -10.41
CA PRO A 86 1.17 -0.09 -10.01
C PRO A 86 -0.09 0.67 -10.43
N VAL A 87 -0.65 1.47 -9.53
CA VAL A 87 -1.57 2.56 -9.84
C VAL A 87 -0.77 3.84 -9.96
N ARG A 88 -0.71 4.41 -11.18
CA ARG A 88 0.13 5.56 -11.51
C ARG A 88 -0.65 6.88 -11.41
N LYS A 89 0.04 7.95 -11.06
CA LYS A 89 -0.49 9.32 -11.24
C LYS A 89 -0.79 9.59 -12.71
N GLY A 90 -1.84 10.35 -12.99
CA GLY A 90 -2.32 10.64 -14.34
C GLY A 90 -1.25 11.10 -15.31
N GLY A 91 -1.28 10.58 -16.53
CA GLY A 91 -0.30 10.89 -17.58
C GLY A 91 1.03 10.14 -17.45
N LYS A 92 1.14 9.14 -16.57
CA LYS A 92 2.38 8.38 -16.34
C LYS A 92 2.36 6.98 -16.97
N LEU A 93 1.20 6.50 -17.45
CA LEU A 93 1.10 5.20 -18.13
C LEU A 93 1.15 5.38 -19.65
N PRO A 94 2.17 4.82 -20.35
CA PRO A 94 2.31 4.94 -21.80
C PRO A 94 1.49 3.91 -22.60
N VAL A 95 0.45 3.34 -21.99
CA VAL A 95 -0.37 2.26 -22.55
C VAL A 95 -1.85 2.55 -22.31
N LYS A 96 -2.73 1.80 -22.98
CA LYS A 96 -4.19 1.85 -22.72
C LYS A 96 -4.44 1.60 -21.24
N ASN A 97 -5.21 2.48 -20.61
CA ASN A 97 -5.45 2.48 -19.18
C ASN A 97 -6.91 2.85 -18.85
N GLU A 98 -7.31 2.48 -17.65
CA GLU A 98 -8.47 3.02 -16.95
C GLU A 98 -8.03 4.21 -16.11
N ARG A 99 -8.89 5.23 -15.99
CA ARG A 99 -8.58 6.45 -15.26
C ARG A 99 -9.71 6.84 -14.33
N VAL A 100 -9.34 7.26 -13.12
CA VAL A 100 -10.26 7.85 -12.12
C VAL A 100 -9.69 9.19 -11.68
N ALA A 101 -10.50 10.25 -11.79
CA ALA A 101 -10.19 11.57 -11.26
C ALA A 101 -10.66 11.67 -9.81
N PHE A 102 -9.90 12.37 -8.97
CA PHE A 102 -10.24 12.61 -7.57
C PHE A 102 -9.65 13.94 -7.09
N ARG A 103 -10.13 14.42 -5.95
CA ARG A 103 -9.53 15.57 -5.25
C ARG A 103 -8.72 15.05 -4.07
N ASP A 104 -7.47 15.45 -4.01
CA ASP A 104 -6.59 15.06 -2.89
C ASP A 104 -6.87 15.91 -1.63
N TYR A 105 -6.09 15.68 -0.58
CA TYR A 105 -6.21 16.38 0.69
C TYR A 105 -5.98 17.91 0.58
N SER A 106 -5.32 18.39 -0.47
CA SER A 106 -5.11 19.82 -0.75
C SER A 106 -6.26 20.45 -1.54
N GLY A 107 -7.24 19.65 -1.98
CA GLY A 107 -8.33 20.06 -2.87
C GLY A 107 -7.94 20.10 -4.36
N ALA A 108 -6.70 19.77 -4.70
CA ALA A 108 -6.24 19.71 -6.08
C ALA A 108 -6.86 18.53 -6.83
N GLU A 109 -7.27 18.78 -8.08
CA GLU A 109 -7.71 17.71 -8.98
C GLU A 109 -6.52 16.87 -9.42
N LYS A 110 -6.64 15.58 -9.24
CA LYS A 110 -5.65 14.57 -9.63
C LYS A 110 -6.35 13.40 -10.29
N ALA A 111 -5.57 12.53 -10.90
CA ALA A 111 -6.09 11.28 -11.41
C ALA A 111 -5.11 10.14 -11.12
N PHE A 112 -5.66 8.97 -10.97
CA PHE A 112 -4.94 7.71 -11.03
C PHE A 112 -5.23 6.96 -12.32
N GLU A 113 -4.25 6.21 -12.77
CA GLU A 113 -4.31 5.36 -13.97
C GLU A 113 -3.87 3.94 -13.62
N LEU A 114 -4.63 2.99 -14.13
CA LEU A 114 -4.34 1.56 -14.03
C LEU A 114 -4.32 0.99 -15.45
N ARG A 115 -3.33 0.17 -15.79
CA ARG A 115 -3.28 -0.53 -17.08
C ARG A 115 -4.61 -1.24 -17.35
N ALA A 116 -5.13 -1.14 -18.57
CA ALA A 116 -6.35 -1.85 -18.96
C ALA A 116 -6.16 -3.38 -18.90
N ASN A 117 -7.18 -4.08 -18.42
CA ASN A 117 -7.18 -5.55 -18.25
C ASN A 117 -5.95 -6.08 -17.46
N PRO A 118 -5.69 -5.57 -16.25
CA PRO A 118 -4.49 -5.92 -15.50
C PRO A 118 -4.52 -7.33 -14.91
N TRP A 119 -5.71 -7.94 -14.84
CA TRP A 119 -5.99 -9.26 -14.27
C TRP A 119 -7.32 -9.84 -14.79
N PRO A 120 -7.59 -11.15 -14.63
CA PRO A 120 -8.91 -11.76 -14.83
C PRO A 120 -9.95 -11.21 -13.85
N ALA A 121 -11.22 -11.18 -14.27
CA ALA A 121 -12.31 -10.78 -13.38
C ALA A 121 -12.36 -11.67 -12.10
N GLY A 122 -12.70 -11.06 -10.98
CA GLY A 122 -12.74 -11.73 -9.69
C GLY A 122 -11.38 -11.86 -8.98
N THR A 123 -10.28 -11.37 -9.58
CA THR A 123 -8.96 -11.39 -8.94
C THR A 123 -8.98 -10.64 -7.61
N ARG A 124 -8.52 -11.29 -6.54
CA ARG A 124 -8.46 -10.72 -5.19
C ARG A 124 -7.23 -9.85 -5.03
N VAL A 125 -7.44 -8.57 -4.75
CA VAL A 125 -6.42 -7.52 -4.76
C VAL A 125 -6.24 -6.94 -3.37
N LEU A 126 -5.00 -6.89 -2.87
CA LEU A 126 -4.62 -6.12 -1.70
C LEU A 126 -4.12 -4.73 -2.16
N LEU A 127 -4.81 -3.67 -1.75
CA LEU A 127 -4.38 -2.29 -1.99
C LEU A 127 -3.43 -1.83 -0.90
N THR A 128 -2.34 -1.18 -1.27
CA THR A 128 -1.39 -0.57 -0.31
C THR A 128 -0.98 0.84 -0.67
N ASP A 129 -0.73 1.64 0.35
CA ASP A 129 -0.09 2.94 0.29
C ASP A 129 0.83 3.11 1.51
N GLU A 130 1.64 4.16 1.57
CA GLU A 130 2.38 4.48 2.79
C GLU A 130 1.51 5.21 3.81
N TRP A 131 0.61 6.09 3.32
CA TRP A 131 -0.16 6.99 4.17
C TRP A 131 -1.59 7.20 3.67
N ILE A 132 -2.58 6.79 4.46
CA ILE A 132 -4.01 7.02 4.19
C ILE A 132 -4.59 7.92 5.28
N GLU A 133 -4.77 9.21 4.96
CA GLU A 133 -5.26 10.22 5.90
C GLU A 133 -6.73 10.59 5.66
N THR A 134 -7.06 11.01 4.43
CA THR A 134 -8.43 11.36 4.04
C THR A 134 -9.15 10.25 3.29
N GLY A 135 -8.42 9.22 2.88
CA GLY A 135 -8.97 8.12 2.10
C GLY A 135 -9.24 8.42 0.62
N ALA A 136 -9.12 9.67 0.16
CA ALA A 136 -9.45 10.04 -1.22
C ALA A 136 -8.62 9.27 -2.27
N THR A 137 -7.30 9.16 -2.06
CA THR A 137 -6.40 8.37 -2.92
C THR A 137 -6.73 6.88 -2.87
N ALA A 138 -6.98 6.35 -1.68
CA ALA A 138 -7.35 4.95 -1.52
C ALA A 138 -8.70 4.64 -2.18
N ALA A 139 -9.70 5.51 -2.03
CA ALA A 139 -11.00 5.35 -2.67
C ALA A 139 -10.90 5.36 -4.22
N ALA A 140 -10.09 6.27 -4.79
CA ALA A 140 -9.85 6.30 -6.23
C ALA A 140 -9.14 5.03 -6.75
N ALA A 141 -8.18 4.50 -5.98
CA ALA A 141 -7.51 3.24 -6.30
C ALA A 141 -8.45 2.03 -6.19
N VAL A 142 -9.31 2.01 -5.16
CA VAL A 142 -10.38 1.00 -5.01
C VAL A 142 -11.31 1.03 -6.22
N GLU A 143 -11.78 2.21 -6.63
CA GLU A 143 -12.64 2.36 -7.81
C GLU A 143 -11.99 1.79 -9.08
N LEU A 144 -10.69 2.06 -9.30
CA LEU A 144 -9.95 1.48 -10.42
C LEU A 144 -9.88 -0.05 -10.35
N ILE A 145 -9.63 -0.61 -9.16
CA ILE A 145 -9.57 -2.06 -8.95
C ILE A 145 -10.93 -2.69 -9.28
N GLU A 146 -12.01 -2.16 -8.72
CA GLU A 146 -13.37 -2.70 -8.90
C GLU A 146 -13.85 -2.54 -10.37
N ARG A 147 -13.61 -1.38 -11.01
CA ARG A 147 -13.92 -1.15 -12.43
C ARG A 147 -13.16 -2.08 -13.36
N SER A 148 -11.95 -2.48 -12.99
CA SER A 148 -11.14 -3.44 -13.74
C SER A 148 -11.50 -4.91 -13.42
N GLY A 149 -12.61 -5.14 -12.72
CA GLY A 149 -13.10 -6.48 -12.39
C GLY A 149 -12.38 -7.16 -11.22
N GLY A 150 -11.55 -6.43 -10.47
CA GLY A 150 -10.91 -6.93 -9.25
C GLY A 150 -11.84 -6.91 -8.04
N VAL A 151 -11.54 -7.72 -7.05
CA VAL A 151 -12.18 -7.74 -5.74
C VAL A 151 -11.19 -7.28 -4.69
N VAL A 152 -11.49 -6.20 -3.98
CA VAL A 152 -10.61 -5.68 -2.93
C VAL A 152 -10.62 -6.65 -1.74
N ALA A 153 -9.53 -7.39 -1.55
CA ALA A 153 -9.33 -8.33 -0.45
C ALA A 153 -8.99 -7.60 0.87
N GLY A 154 -8.43 -6.41 0.76
CA GLY A 154 -8.15 -5.53 1.87
C GLY A 154 -7.38 -4.29 1.45
N ILE A 155 -7.21 -3.38 2.41
CA ILE A 155 -6.46 -2.13 2.25
C ILE A 155 -5.48 -2.02 3.40
N VAL A 156 -4.19 -1.80 3.09
CA VAL A 156 -3.14 -1.74 4.10
C VAL A 156 -2.24 -0.53 3.88
N ALA A 157 -1.82 0.12 4.96
CA ALA A 157 -0.84 1.19 4.91
C ALA A 157 0.03 1.22 6.17
N ILE A 158 1.19 1.87 6.12
CA ILE A 158 1.99 2.12 7.32
C ILE A 158 1.15 2.96 8.29
N ALA A 159 0.65 4.10 7.82
CA ALA A 159 -0.26 4.95 8.58
C ALA A 159 -1.65 4.97 7.92
N PHE A 160 -2.63 4.36 8.55
CA PHE A 160 -4.01 4.37 8.10
C PHE A 160 -4.89 4.98 9.18
N ARG A 161 -5.17 6.27 9.05
CA ARG A 161 -5.99 6.99 10.03
C ARG A 161 -7.44 6.51 10.00
N LYS A 162 -7.98 6.23 11.19
CA LYS A 162 -9.40 5.95 11.38
C LYS A 162 -10.10 7.25 11.80
N ASN A 163 -10.82 7.87 10.88
CA ASN A 163 -11.56 9.12 11.08
C ASN A 163 -12.84 9.12 10.23
N GLU A 164 -13.64 10.17 10.34
CA GLU A 164 -14.91 10.29 9.59
C GLU A 164 -14.74 10.15 8.07
N LYS A 165 -13.65 10.67 7.49
CA LYS A 165 -13.39 10.61 6.04
C LYS A 165 -12.99 9.21 5.58
N THR A 166 -12.31 8.43 6.41
CA THR A 166 -11.89 7.06 6.10
C THR A 166 -12.90 6.02 6.59
N ALA A 167 -13.87 6.41 7.41
CA ALA A 167 -14.89 5.51 7.95
C ALA A 167 -15.58 4.62 6.88
N PRO A 168 -15.93 5.12 5.67
CA PRO A 168 -16.51 4.27 4.63
C PRO A 168 -15.59 3.12 4.17
N LEU A 169 -14.26 3.35 4.11
CA LEU A 169 -13.30 2.31 3.77
C LEU A 169 -13.23 1.25 4.87
N TRP A 170 -13.15 1.68 6.13
CA TRP A 170 -13.13 0.79 7.28
C TRP A 170 -14.43 -0.02 7.45
N ALA A 171 -15.57 0.52 7.03
CA ALA A 171 -16.86 -0.17 7.09
C ALA A 171 -17.00 -1.23 5.98
N LYS A 172 -16.41 -1.00 4.80
CA LYS A 172 -16.60 -1.86 3.62
C LYS A 172 -15.49 -2.90 3.44
N TYR A 173 -14.25 -2.57 3.84
CA TYR A 173 -13.09 -3.40 3.54
C TYR A 173 -12.34 -3.82 4.81
N HIS A 174 -11.60 -4.91 4.72
CA HIS A 174 -10.63 -5.28 5.74
C HIS A 174 -9.44 -4.29 5.66
N CYS A 175 -9.41 -3.33 6.56
CA CYS A 175 -8.38 -2.28 6.62
C CYS A 175 -7.38 -2.57 7.74
N HIS A 176 -6.10 -2.30 7.48
CA HIS A 176 -5.04 -2.46 8.47
C HIS A 176 -3.99 -1.35 8.34
N GLY A 177 -3.48 -0.88 9.47
CA GLY A 177 -2.36 0.04 9.59
C GLY A 177 -1.53 -0.28 10.81
N VAL A 178 -0.21 -0.20 10.69
CA VAL A 178 0.71 -0.57 11.79
C VAL A 178 1.10 0.60 12.67
N TRP A 179 0.93 1.82 12.19
CA TRP A 179 1.22 3.00 12.97
C TRP A 179 -0.06 3.63 13.52
N PRO A 180 -0.28 3.54 14.85
CA PRO A 180 -1.51 3.99 15.49
C PRO A 180 -1.52 5.50 15.76
N GLU A 181 -0.80 6.34 15.00
CA GLU A 181 -0.74 7.76 15.31
C GLU A 181 -2.14 8.35 15.43
N GLN A 182 -2.52 8.59 16.66
CA GLN A 182 -3.64 9.42 17.04
C GLN A 182 -3.15 10.86 17.11
N VAL A 183 -3.74 11.74 16.36
CA VAL A 183 -3.75 13.17 16.65
C VAL A 183 -5.16 13.65 16.51
#